data_88287846f9ab22ba449b2f57f28582a2
#
_entry.id   88287846f9ab22ba449b2f57f28582a2
#
_cell.length_a   1.000
_cell.length_b   1.000
_cell.length_c   1.000
_cell.angle_alpha   90.00
_cell.angle_beta   90.00
_cell.angle_gamma   90.00
#
_symmetry.space_group_name_H-M   'P 1'
#
loop_
_entity.id
_entity.type
_entity.pdbx_description
1 polymer ?
#
loop_
_entity_poly.entity_id
_entity_poly.type
_entity_poly.pdbx_seq_one_letter_code
_entity_poly.pdbx_strand_id
1 'polypeptide(L)'
;MAIRFAKRMEALNGSEIRELLKLIEKPEVISFAGGLPAPELFPIEEMKEISRIVLEESGTQALQYSTTEGFQPLREQIARRMNSKNKTNVTKDDILITNGSQQGLDFAGRVFLNEGDVVLCESPSYLGAINAFKSYGSKFIEVPTDKDGMIMEELEKILEVTENVKMIYVIPDFQNPTGITWTLERRKKFIEIISKYEIPVLEDNPYGELRFKGESLPSLKSMDKKGLVIFLGTFSKILCPGYR
;
A
#
# COMPACT_ATOMS: atom_id res chain seq x y z
N MET A 1 31.60 -21.80 11.39
CA MET A 1 31.34 -20.36 11.65
C MET A 1 29.85 -20.11 11.48
N ALA A 2 29.16 -19.56 12.48
CA ALA A 2 27.77 -19.14 12.31
C ALA A 2 27.75 -17.81 11.53
N ILE A 3 26.95 -17.74 10.48
CA ILE A 3 26.71 -16.49 9.73
C ILE A 3 26.01 -15.51 10.67
N ARG A 4 26.55 -14.29 10.80
CA ARG A 4 25.91 -13.22 11.57
C ARG A 4 25.05 -12.39 10.64
N PHE A 5 23.75 -12.37 10.89
CA PHE A 5 22.82 -11.47 10.21
C PHE A 5 22.94 -10.02 10.74
N ALA A 6 22.44 -9.06 9.96
CA ALA A 6 22.34 -7.68 10.44
C ALA A 6 21.39 -7.60 11.65
N LYS A 7 21.69 -6.73 12.63
CA LYS A 7 20.90 -6.55 13.87
C LYS A 7 19.41 -6.35 13.62
N ARG A 8 19.06 -5.62 12.56
CA ARG A 8 17.66 -5.41 12.15
C ARG A 8 16.88 -6.69 11.83
N MET A 9 17.58 -7.79 11.51
CA MET A 9 16.94 -9.09 11.24
C MET A 9 16.43 -9.77 12.51
N GLU A 10 16.93 -9.38 13.68
CA GLU A 10 16.48 -9.90 14.97
C GLU A 10 15.04 -9.46 15.31
N ALA A 11 14.62 -8.30 14.77
CA ALA A 11 13.27 -7.78 14.94
C ALA A 11 12.23 -8.42 13.98
N LEU A 12 12.68 -9.18 12.98
CA LEU A 12 11.82 -9.82 11.97
C LEU A 12 11.54 -11.27 12.40
N ASN A 13 10.44 -11.47 13.09
CA ASN A 13 9.94 -12.81 13.37
C ASN A 13 9.33 -13.44 12.10
N GLY A 14 9.48 -14.76 11.95
CA GLY A 14 8.78 -15.52 10.90
C GLY A 14 7.28 -15.25 10.98
N SER A 15 6.64 -15.01 9.84
CA SER A 15 5.19 -14.74 9.81
C SER A 15 4.43 -16.03 10.12
N GLU A 16 3.72 -16.08 11.25
CA GLU A 16 2.80 -17.18 11.60
C GLU A 16 1.74 -17.38 10.51
N ILE A 17 1.31 -16.28 9.86
CA ILE A 17 0.40 -16.32 8.71
C ILE A 17 1.02 -17.12 7.56
N ARG A 18 2.32 -17.01 7.33
CA ARG A 18 3.01 -17.74 6.25
C ARG A 18 3.03 -19.26 6.51
N GLU A 19 3.13 -19.67 7.78
CA GLU A 19 3.01 -21.10 8.15
C GLU A 19 1.56 -21.60 7.98
N LEU A 20 0.56 -20.78 8.31
CA LEU A 20 -0.85 -21.09 8.04
C LEU A 20 -1.12 -21.20 6.54
N LEU A 21 -0.53 -20.32 5.70
CA LEU A 21 -0.69 -20.37 4.25
C LEU A 21 -0.17 -21.68 3.62
N LYS A 22 0.81 -22.35 4.21
CA LYS A 22 1.25 -23.68 3.76
C LYS A 22 0.18 -24.76 3.94
N LEU A 23 -0.72 -24.59 4.91
CA LEU A 23 -1.81 -25.54 5.16
C LEU A 23 -2.93 -25.44 4.13
N ILE A 24 -3.11 -24.27 3.52
CA ILE A 24 -4.17 -24.04 2.50
C ILE A 24 -3.83 -24.58 1.11
N GLU A 25 -2.60 -25.03 0.89
CA GLU A 25 -2.22 -25.71 -0.36
C GLU A 25 -2.83 -27.12 -0.44
N LYS A 26 -3.39 -27.64 0.65
CA LYS A 26 -4.03 -28.95 0.67
C LYS A 26 -5.44 -28.86 0.07
N PRO A 27 -5.78 -29.70 -0.93
CA PRO A 27 -7.08 -29.64 -1.65
C PRO A 27 -8.33 -29.82 -0.77
N GLU A 28 -8.19 -30.50 0.36
CA GLU A 28 -9.28 -30.75 1.31
C GLU A 28 -9.55 -29.57 2.26
N VAL A 29 -8.72 -28.52 2.25
CA VAL A 29 -8.83 -27.37 3.17
C VAL A 29 -9.59 -26.23 2.52
N ILE A 30 -10.72 -25.85 3.12
CA ILE A 30 -11.43 -24.60 2.78
C ILE A 30 -10.85 -23.50 3.67
N SER A 31 -10.10 -22.58 3.08
CA SER A 31 -9.41 -21.52 3.81
C SER A 31 -10.23 -20.23 3.87
N PHE A 32 -10.34 -19.66 5.08
CA PHE A 32 -10.81 -18.30 5.31
C PHE A 32 -9.68 -17.37 5.79
N ALA A 33 -8.42 -17.84 5.74
CA ALA A 33 -7.28 -17.13 6.32
C ALA A 33 -6.60 -16.14 5.37
N GLY A 34 -6.68 -16.34 4.06
CA GLY A 34 -6.01 -15.48 3.08
C GLY A 34 -6.98 -14.92 2.05
N GLY A 35 -7.00 -13.59 1.87
CA GLY A 35 -7.78 -12.92 0.84
C GLY A 35 -7.12 -13.04 -0.55
N LEU A 36 -6.97 -14.26 -1.05
CA LEU A 36 -6.43 -14.48 -2.40
C LEU A 36 -7.51 -14.18 -3.45
N PRO A 37 -7.17 -13.51 -4.56
CA PRO A 37 -8.07 -13.39 -5.70
C PRO A 37 -8.43 -14.78 -6.26
N ALA A 38 -9.67 -14.92 -6.75
CA ALA A 38 -10.18 -16.16 -7.35
C ALA A 38 -9.39 -16.50 -8.63
N PRO A 39 -8.62 -17.61 -8.67
CA PRO A 39 -7.72 -17.91 -9.80
C PRO A 39 -8.48 -18.19 -11.10
N GLU A 40 -9.72 -18.64 -11.02
CA GLU A 40 -10.60 -18.89 -12.17
C GLU A 40 -11.02 -17.60 -12.91
N LEU A 41 -10.83 -16.44 -12.28
CA LEU A 41 -11.12 -15.14 -12.88
C LEU A 41 -9.88 -14.47 -13.51
N PHE A 42 -8.71 -15.11 -13.44
CA PHE A 42 -7.53 -14.53 -14.08
C PHE A 42 -7.69 -14.54 -15.61
N PRO A 43 -7.43 -13.40 -16.28
CA PRO A 43 -7.62 -13.25 -17.73
C PRO A 43 -6.49 -13.93 -18.53
N ILE A 44 -6.36 -15.26 -18.43
CA ILE A 44 -5.22 -16.01 -18.97
C ILE A 44 -5.15 -15.90 -20.49
N GLU A 45 -6.28 -16.04 -21.20
CA GLU A 45 -6.29 -16.01 -22.67
C GLU A 45 -5.98 -14.60 -23.20
N GLU A 46 -6.54 -13.56 -22.56
CA GLU A 46 -6.23 -12.16 -22.88
C GLU A 46 -4.75 -11.87 -22.63
N MET A 47 -4.15 -12.40 -21.55
CA MET A 47 -2.75 -12.20 -21.25
C MET A 47 -1.83 -12.90 -22.26
N LYS A 48 -2.19 -14.08 -22.74
CA LYS A 48 -1.45 -14.77 -23.83
C LYS A 48 -1.45 -13.91 -25.10
N GLU A 49 -2.63 -13.43 -25.49
CA GLU A 49 -2.76 -12.62 -26.71
C GLU A 49 -2.04 -11.28 -26.60
N ILE A 50 -2.17 -10.56 -25.47
CA ILE A 50 -1.47 -9.31 -25.23
C ILE A 50 0.06 -9.53 -25.24
N SER A 51 0.53 -10.60 -24.61
CA SER A 51 1.95 -10.93 -24.58
C SER A 51 2.49 -11.21 -25.98
N ARG A 52 1.73 -11.94 -26.81
CA ARG A 52 2.08 -12.18 -28.22
C ARG A 52 2.20 -10.85 -28.99
N ILE A 53 1.18 -10.00 -28.90
CA ILE A 53 1.15 -8.68 -29.58
C ILE A 53 2.35 -7.82 -29.14
N VAL A 54 2.60 -7.72 -27.85
CA VAL A 54 3.71 -6.90 -27.32
C VAL A 54 5.06 -7.39 -27.86
N LEU A 55 5.29 -8.71 -27.90
CA LEU A 55 6.55 -9.26 -28.40
C LEU A 55 6.69 -9.10 -29.91
N GLU A 56 5.62 -9.23 -30.67
CA GLU A 56 5.63 -9.04 -32.12
C GLU A 56 5.84 -7.56 -32.52
N GLU A 57 5.13 -6.64 -31.87
CA GLU A 57 5.12 -5.23 -32.27
C GLU A 57 6.25 -4.42 -31.61
N SER A 58 6.65 -4.76 -30.39
CA SER A 58 7.53 -3.98 -29.54
C SER A 58 8.55 -4.82 -28.77
N GLY A 59 8.84 -6.06 -29.21
CA GLY A 59 9.64 -7.03 -28.47
C GLY A 59 11.01 -6.51 -28.07
N THR A 60 11.73 -5.85 -28.99
CA THR A 60 13.03 -5.26 -28.69
C THR A 60 12.96 -4.24 -27.56
N GLN A 61 11.95 -3.38 -27.55
CA GLN A 61 11.74 -2.39 -26.50
C GLN A 61 11.28 -3.02 -25.18
N ALA A 62 10.37 -4.00 -25.26
CA ALA A 62 9.81 -4.67 -24.09
C ALA A 62 10.85 -5.49 -23.32
N LEU A 63 11.89 -5.99 -24.01
CA LEU A 63 12.97 -6.82 -23.44
C LEU A 63 14.22 -5.99 -23.07
N GLN A 64 14.25 -4.69 -23.37
CA GLN A 64 15.41 -3.83 -23.09
C GLN A 64 15.27 -3.13 -21.73
N TYR A 65 16.38 -2.64 -21.19
CA TYR A 65 16.39 -1.72 -20.07
C TYR A 65 15.53 -0.48 -20.35
N SER A 66 14.84 0.03 -19.32
CA SER A 66 14.00 1.21 -19.39
C SER A 66 14.36 2.23 -18.30
N THR A 67 13.58 3.31 -18.19
CA THR A 67 13.78 4.34 -17.15
C THR A 67 13.51 3.78 -15.76
N THR A 68 14.18 4.34 -14.76
CA THR A 68 14.05 3.94 -13.34
C THR A 68 12.61 4.06 -12.84
N GLU A 69 11.88 5.09 -13.30
CA GLU A 69 10.50 5.36 -12.91
C GLU A 69 9.50 4.37 -13.53
N GLY A 70 9.93 3.62 -14.53
CA GLY A 70 9.11 2.68 -15.26
C GLY A 70 8.61 3.20 -16.62
N PHE A 71 8.02 2.32 -17.39
CA PHE A 71 7.59 2.57 -18.78
C PHE A 71 6.60 3.75 -18.86
N GLN A 72 6.98 4.81 -19.58
CA GLN A 72 6.24 6.06 -19.62
C GLN A 72 4.76 5.89 -20.03
N PRO A 73 4.40 5.15 -21.09
CA PRO A 73 3.00 4.96 -21.47
C PRO A 73 2.15 4.30 -20.35
N LEU A 74 2.73 3.38 -19.58
CA LEU A 74 2.05 2.78 -18.42
C LEU A 74 1.82 3.82 -17.32
N ARG A 75 2.81 4.64 -17.00
CA ARG A 75 2.68 5.73 -16.01
C ARG A 75 1.60 6.75 -16.42
N GLU A 76 1.49 7.08 -17.70
CA GLU A 76 0.42 7.93 -18.23
C GLU A 76 -0.97 7.31 -18.05
N GLN A 77 -1.11 6.02 -18.34
CA GLN A 77 -2.39 5.32 -18.13
C GLN A 77 -2.77 5.23 -16.65
N ILE A 78 -1.80 4.97 -15.77
CA ILE A 78 -2.03 4.96 -14.32
C ILE A 78 -2.46 6.36 -13.85
N ALA A 79 -1.78 7.43 -14.27
CA ALA A 79 -2.16 8.79 -13.91
C ALA A 79 -3.60 9.12 -14.37
N ARG A 80 -3.96 8.79 -15.61
CA ARG A 80 -5.34 8.96 -16.11
C ARG A 80 -6.36 8.18 -15.27
N ARG A 81 -6.04 6.92 -14.93
CA ARG A 81 -6.90 6.08 -14.09
C ARG A 81 -7.07 6.68 -12.68
N MET A 82 -5.99 7.09 -12.03
CA MET A 82 -6.03 7.72 -10.72
C MET A 82 -6.86 9.01 -10.73
N ASN A 83 -6.67 9.87 -11.72
CA ASN A 83 -7.44 11.11 -11.86
C ASN A 83 -8.93 10.84 -12.05
N SER A 84 -9.28 9.81 -12.81
CA SER A 84 -10.68 9.40 -13.03
C SER A 84 -11.31 8.75 -11.80
N LYS A 85 -10.65 7.76 -11.21
CA LYS A 85 -11.20 6.90 -10.14
C LYS A 85 -11.02 7.49 -8.74
N ASN A 86 -9.83 7.97 -8.43
CA ASN A 86 -9.47 8.46 -7.09
C ASN A 86 -9.60 9.97 -6.95
N LYS A 87 -10.02 10.69 -8.02
CA LYS A 87 -10.19 12.15 -8.05
C LYS A 87 -8.89 12.92 -7.78
N THR A 88 -7.74 12.32 -8.11
CA THR A 88 -6.43 12.96 -7.99
C THR A 88 -6.19 13.92 -9.16
N ASN A 89 -5.09 14.68 -9.09
CA ASN A 89 -4.58 15.52 -10.18
C ASN A 89 -3.07 15.25 -10.33
N VAL A 90 -2.74 14.05 -10.79
CA VAL A 90 -1.36 13.59 -10.96
C VAL A 90 -1.03 13.44 -12.44
N THR A 91 0.26 13.55 -12.76
CA THR A 91 0.83 13.33 -14.09
C THR A 91 1.67 12.05 -14.09
N LYS A 92 2.18 11.65 -15.25
CA LYS A 92 3.13 10.54 -15.35
C LYS A 92 4.40 10.74 -14.48
N ASP A 93 4.78 11.99 -14.25
CA ASP A 93 6.01 12.32 -13.53
C ASP A 93 5.84 12.21 -12.02
N ASP A 94 4.60 12.05 -11.55
CA ASP A 94 4.26 11.73 -10.16
C ASP A 94 4.16 10.22 -9.91
N ILE A 95 4.38 9.37 -10.92
CA ILE A 95 4.20 7.91 -10.84
C ILE A 95 5.54 7.19 -10.89
N LEU A 96 5.76 6.33 -9.91
CA LEU A 96 6.86 5.37 -9.87
C LEU A 96 6.29 3.95 -9.94
N ILE A 97 6.76 3.13 -10.89
CA ILE A 97 6.40 1.71 -10.97
C ILE A 97 7.32 0.91 -10.07
N THR A 98 6.71 0.05 -9.25
CA THR A 98 7.44 -0.83 -8.31
C THR A 98 7.02 -2.28 -8.49
N ASN A 99 7.82 -3.22 -7.98
CA ASN A 99 7.47 -4.65 -7.93
C ASN A 99 6.42 -4.91 -6.83
N GLY A 100 5.19 -4.46 -7.08
CA GLY A 100 4.08 -4.45 -6.14
C GLY A 100 4.26 -3.45 -5.00
N SER A 101 3.18 -3.23 -4.23
CA SER A 101 3.16 -2.28 -3.11
C SER A 101 4.19 -2.60 -2.03
N GLN A 102 4.60 -3.87 -1.87
CA GLN A 102 5.61 -4.24 -0.89
C GLN A 102 6.96 -3.55 -1.13
N GLN A 103 7.37 -3.36 -2.40
CA GLN A 103 8.56 -2.57 -2.70
C GLN A 103 8.32 -1.08 -2.45
N GLY A 104 7.11 -0.57 -2.69
CA GLY A 104 6.75 0.80 -2.33
C GLY A 104 6.83 1.06 -0.82
N LEU A 105 6.37 0.09 -0.01
CA LEU A 105 6.52 0.13 1.45
C LEU A 105 8.01 0.15 1.87
N ASP A 106 8.84 -0.72 1.27
CA ASP A 106 10.28 -0.76 1.54
C ASP A 106 10.96 0.57 1.16
N PHE A 107 10.61 1.13 0.02
CA PHE A 107 11.16 2.43 -0.40
C PHE A 107 10.74 3.56 0.54
N ALA A 108 9.49 3.58 1.01
CA ALA A 108 9.05 4.57 2.00
C ALA A 108 9.86 4.45 3.31
N GLY A 109 10.05 3.22 3.80
CA GLY A 109 10.92 2.97 4.95
C GLY A 109 12.34 3.48 4.73
N ARG A 110 12.93 3.20 3.57
CA ARG A 110 14.29 3.61 3.20
C ARG A 110 14.47 5.13 3.13
N VAL A 111 13.45 5.83 2.61
CA VAL A 111 13.52 7.29 2.38
C VAL A 111 13.23 8.09 3.65
N PHE A 112 12.32 7.62 4.51
CA PHE A 112 11.81 8.41 5.62
C PHE A 112 12.31 7.97 7.01
N LEU A 113 12.79 6.72 7.18
CA LEU A 113 13.00 6.15 8.51
C LEU A 113 14.47 5.92 8.85
N ASN A 114 14.86 6.36 10.04
CA ASN A 114 16.07 5.95 10.72
C ASN A 114 15.73 5.05 11.93
N GLU A 115 16.73 4.40 12.52
CA GLU A 115 16.57 3.63 13.75
C GLU A 115 16.02 4.51 14.87
N GLY A 116 14.92 4.08 15.49
CA GLY A 116 14.24 4.79 16.57
C GLY A 116 13.17 5.78 16.16
N ASP A 117 13.03 6.10 14.86
CA ASP A 117 11.95 6.94 14.36
C ASP A 117 10.58 6.27 14.56
N VAL A 118 9.54 7.08 14.71
CA VAL A 118 8.18 6.63 15.00
C VAL A 118 7.31 6.63 13.73
N VAL A 119 6.63 5.51 13.49
CA VAL A 119 5.57 5.36 12.51
C VAL A 119 4.24 5.21 13.24
N LEU A 120 3.26 6.07 12.92
CA LEU A 120 1.89 5.88 13.38
C LEU A 120 1.14 4.98 12.40
N CYS A 121 0.29 4.11 12.92
CA CYS A 121 -0.58 3.26 12.10
C CYS A 121 -1.92 3.01 12.81
N GLU A 122 -2.88 2.48 12.06
CA GLU A 122 -4.18 2.05 12.60
C GLU A 122 -4.00 0.86 13.56
N SER A 123 -4.91 0.71 14.50
CA SER A 123 -4.96 -0.44 15.42
C SER A 123 -6.24 -1.27 15.17
N PRO A 124 -6.10 -2.49 14.62
CA PRO A 124 -4.90 -3.15 14.07
C PRO A 124 -4.49 -2.63 12.70
N SER A 125 -3.30 -3.03 12.20
CA SER A 125 -2.80 -2.63 10.90
C SER A 125 -2.18 -3.78 10.09
N TYR A 126 -1.82 -3.54 8.83
CA TYR A 126 -1.31 -4.54 7.91
C TYR A 126 0.12 -4.96 8.27
N LEU A 127 0.30 -6.26 8.58
CA LEU A 127 1.58 -6.83 9.00
C LEU A 127 2.70 -6.67 7.97
N GLY A 128 2.37 -6.65 6.67
CA GLY A 128 3.35 -6.48 5.62
C GLY A 128 4.03 -5.10 5.67
N ALA A 129 3.27 -4.05 5.98
CA ALA A 129 3.79 -2.70 6.18
C ALA A 129 4.60 -2.61 7.47
N ILE A 130 4.06 -3.13 8.58
CA ILE A 130 4.75 -3.15 9.87
C ILE A 130 6.12 -3.83 9.74
N ASN A 131 6.19 -4.99 9.06
CA ASN A 131 7.46 -5.72 8.88
C ASN A 131 8.43 -4.96 7.97
N ALA A 132 7.94 -4.30 6.90
CA ALA A 132 8.78 -3.48 6.05
C ALA A 132 9.45 -2.36 6.86
N PHE A 133 8.69 -1.62 7.66
CA PHE A 133 9.22 -0.49 8.43
C PHE A 133 10.08 -0.94 9.63
N LYS A 134 9.73 -2.06 10.30
CA LYS A 134 10.57 -2.67 11.35
C LYS A 134 11.98 -2.98 10.87
N SER A 135 12.15 -3.30 9.58
CA SER A 135 13.49 -3.57 9.01
C SER A 135 14.40 -2.35 9.03
N TYR A 136 13.86 -1.14 9.22
CA TYR A 136 14.60 0.11 9.38
C TYR A 136 14.77 0.53 10.85
N GLY A 137 14.39 -0.34 11.80
CA GLY A 137 14.53 -0.07 13.24
C GLY A 137 13.51 0.93 13.79
N SER A 138 12.41 1.17 13.05
CA SER A 138 11.36 2.09 13.50
C SER A 138 10.54 1.52 14.66
N LYS A 139 9.97 2.42 15.46
CA LYS A 139 8.98 2.15 16.50
C LYS A 139 7.58 2.39 15.95
N PHE A 140 6.59 1.69 16.49
CA PHE A 140 5.19 1.87 16.10
C PHE A 140 4.39 2.40 17.28
N ILE A 141 3.51 3.35 16.98
CA ILE A 141 2.45 3.78 17.88
C ILE A 141 1.14 3.57 17.14
N GLU A 142 0.28 2.76 17.71
CA GLU A 142 -1.03 2.45 17.18
C GLU A 142 -2.01 3.54 17.57
N VAL A 143 -2.75 4.05 16.57
CA VAL A 143 -3.85 4.99 16.78
C VAL A 143 -5.15 4.21 16.81
N PRO A 144 -5.97 4.32 17.86
CA PRO A 144 -7.25 3.62 17.96
C PRO A 144 -8.17 3.91 16.77
N THR A 145 -8.98 2.90 16.41
CA THR A 145 -9.97 2.99 15.34
C THR A 145 -11.37 2.71 15.87
N ASP A 146 -12.37 3.27 15.19
CA ASP A 146 -13.77 2.96 15.39
C ASP A 146 -14.43 2.52 14.06
N LYS A 147 -15.76 2.44 14.03
CA LYS A 147 -16.52 2.07 12.82
C LYS A 147 -16.32 3.01 11.62
N ASP A 148 -15.82 4.22 11.85
CA ASP A 148 -15.60 5.26 10.84
C ASP A 148 -14.11 5.40 10.45
N GLY A 149 -13.22 4.59 11.04
CA GLY A 149 -11.79 4.57 10.79
C GLY A 149 -10.94 5.07 11.98
N MET A 150 -9.74 5.58 11.72
CA MET A 150 -8.83 6.12 12.73
C MET A 150 -9.50 7.27 13.52
N ILE A 151 -9.37 7.28 14.85
CA ILE A 151 -9.96 8.30 15.72
C ILE A 151 -9.05 9.54 15.72
N MET A 152 -9.56 10.67 15.21
CA MET A 152 -8.75 11.88 14.98
C MET A 152 -8.31 12.56 16.27
N GLU A 153 -9.13 12.53 17.30
CA GLU A 153 -8.81 13.06 18.63
C GLU A 153 -7.65 12.32 19.29
N GLU A 154 -7.58 11.00 19.08
CA GLU A 154 -6.48 10.19 19.57
C GLU A 154 -5.20 10.42 18.74
N LEU A 155 -5.34 10.59 17.41
CA LEU A 155 -4.21 10.96 16.56
C LEU A 155 -3.60 12.30 17.00
N GLU A 156 -4.41 13.35 17.22
CA GLU A 156 -3.90 14.65 17.66
C GLU A 156 -3.19 14.57 19.02
N LYS A 157 -3.79 13.87 20.01
CA LYS A 157 -3.16 13.64 21.32
C LYS A 157 -1.78 12.96 21.20
N ILE A 158 -1.70 11.92 20.36
CA ILE A 158 -0.42 11.22 20.14
C ILE A 158 0.61 12.15 19.50
N LEU A 159 0.21 12.93 18.51
CA LEU A 159 1.09 13.89 17.82
C LEU A 159 1.57 15.02 18.73
N GLU A 160 0.78 15.44 19.73
CA GLU A 160 1.15 16.48 20.70
C GLU A 160 2.24 16.03 21.66
N VAL A 161 2.31 14.73 21.98
CA VAL A 161 3.24 14.21 23.00
C VAL A 161 4.35 13.32 22.45
N THR A 162 4.30 12.99 21.16
CA THR A 162 5.26 12.07 20.55
C THR A 162 6.26 12.84 19.69
N GLU A 163 7.52 12.77 20.08
CA GLU A 163 8.61 13.27 19.26
C GLU A 163 8.99 12.26 18.16
N ASN A 164 9.63 12.74 17.09
CA ASN A 164 10.18 11.92 16.00
C ASN A 164 9.16 11.08 15.24
N VAL A 165 7.90 11.51 15.17
CA VAL A 165 6.94 10.93 14.21
C VAL A 165 7.37 11.30 12.80
N LYS A 166 7.72 10.31 11.99
CA LYS A 166 8.26 10.51 10.64
C LYS A 166 7.28 10.18 9.54
N MET A 167 6.30 9.32 9.82
CA MET A 167 5.34 8.88 8.82
C MET A 167 4.08 8.32 9.49
N ILE A 168 2.95 8.46 8.80
CA ILE A 168 1.70 7.79 9.16
C ILE A 168 1.35 6.82 8.03
N TYR A 169 1.05 5.56 8.36
CA TYR A 169 0.60 4.53 7.42
C TYR A 169 -0.87 4.21 7.64
N VAL A 170 -1.68 4.31 6.59
CA VAL A 170 -3.13 4.10 6.65
C VAL A 170 -3.69 3.34 5.44
N ILE A 171 -4.80 2.63 5.65
CA ILE A 171 -5.61 1.98 4.59
C ILE A 171 -7.04 2.51 4.70
N PRO A 172 -7.38 3.63 4.06
CA PRO A 172 -8.70 4.27 4.25
C PRO A 172 -9.88 3.54 3.59
N ASP A 173 -9.62 2.62 2.65
CA ASP A 173 -10.65 1.83 1.97
C ASP A 173 -10.48 0.34 2.27
N PHE A 174 -11.49 -0.26 2.92
CA PHE A 174 -11.53 -1.70 3.24
C PHE A 174 -10.27 -2.17 3.98
N GLN A 175 -9.97 -1.49 5.07
CA GLN A 175 -8.77 -1.66 5.89
C GLN A 175 -8.44 -3.14 6.17
N ASN A 176 -7.19 -3.49 6.05
CA ASN A 176 -6.71 -4.83 6.38
C ASN A 176 -6.08 -4.82 7.79
N PRO A 177 -6.69 -5.52 8.81
CA PRO A 177 -7.63 -6.64 8.63
C PRO A 177 -9.10 -6.31 8.92
N THR A 178 -9.49 -5.07 9.25
CA THR A 178 -10.82 -4.77 9.83
C THR A 178 -11.95 -4.68 8.79
N GLY A 179 -11.63 -4.42 7.53
CA GLY A 179 -12.62 -4.16 6.47
C GLY A 179 -13.29 -2.79 6.55
N ILE A 180 -12.91 -1.94 7.51
CA ILE A 180 -13.49 -0.61 7.70
C ILE A 180 -13.10 0.31 6.55
N THR A 181 -14.04 1.15 6.12
CA THR A 181 -13.78 2.26 5.20
C THR A 181 -14.00 3.57 5.94
N TRP A 182 -13.00 4.45 5.88
CA TRP A 182 -13.09 5.77 6.50
C TRP A 182 -14.17 6.62 5.86
N THR A 183 -14.96 7.30 6.70
CA THR A 183 -15.93 8.28 6.22
C THR A 183 -15.27 9.49 5.58
N LEU A 184 -16.00 10.23 4.78
CA LEU A 184 -15.50 11.45 4.13
C LEU A 184 -15.08 12.51 5.16
N GLU A 185 -15.83 12.66 6.24
CA GLU A 185 -15.53 13.58 7.34
C GLU A 185 -14.22 13.20 8.01
N ARG A 186 -13.99 11.90 8.24
CA ARG A 186 -12.77 11.38 8.84
C ARG A 186 -11.54 11.68 7.95
N ARG A 187 -11.67 11.49 6.63
CA ARG A 187 -10.62 11.82 5.65
C ARG A 187 -10.30 13.31 5.64
N LYS A 188 -11.30 14.19 5.65
CA LYS A 188 -11.11 15.66 5.70
C LYS A 188 -10.37 16.08 6.96
N LYS A 189 -10.82 15.60 8.12
CA LYS A 189 -10.20 15.94 9.40
C LYS A 189 -8.74 15.43 9.47
N PHE A 190 -8.50 14.24 8.97
CA PHE A 190 -7.14 13.70 8.87
C PHE A 190 -6.22 14.59 8.03
N ILE A 191 -6.66 15.04 6.86
CA ILE A 191 -5.88 15.96 6.01
C ILE A 191 -5.59 17.29 6.71
N GLU A 192 -6.54 17.83 7.48
CA GLU A 192 -6.31 19.02 8.31
C GLU A 192 -5.20 18.80 9.32
N ILE A 193 -5.24 17.67 10.05
CA ILE A 193 -4.25 17.32 11.07
C ILE A 193 -2.86 17.13 10.43
N ILE A 194 -2.72 16.29 9.42
CA ILE A 194 -1.40 16.07 8.79
C ILE A 194 -0.83 17.34 8.17
N SER A 195 -1.70 18.22 7.66
CA SER A 195 -1.28 19.52 7.13
C SER A 195 -0.76 20.46 8.21
N LYS A 196 -1.31 20.39 9.44
CA LYS A 196 -0.86 21.17 10.60
C LYS A 196 0.51 20.69 11.09
N TYR A 197 0.71 19.38 11.16
CA TYR A 197 1.95 18.77 11.69
C TYR A 197 3.00 18.48 10.61
N GLU A 198 2.69 18.65 9.33
CA GLU A 198 3.57 18.43 8.16
C GLU A 198 4.21 17.03 8.10
N ILE A 199 3.41 16.01 8.46
CA ILE A 199 3.87 14.62 8.50
C ILE A 199 3.53 13.90 7.20
N PRO A 200 4.50 13.23 6.54
CA PRO A 200 4.24 12.37 5.40
C PRO A 200 3.29 11.23 5.73
N VAL A 201 2.39 10.94 4.80
CA VAL A 201 1.42 9.86 4.90
C VAL A 201 1.60 8.88 3.77
N LEU A 202 1.58 7.60 4.09
CA LEU A 202 1.51 6.52 3.12
C LEU A 202 0.07 5.99 3.10
N GLU A 203 -0.68 6.36 2.08
CA GLU A 203 -2.04 5.89 1.80
C GLU A 203 -1.97 4.61 0.98
N ASP A 204 -2.22 3.45 1.58
CA ASP A 204 -2.23 2.17 0.88
C ASP A 204 -3.66 1.82 0.44
N ASN A 205 -3.87 1.61 -0.86
CA ASN A 205 -5.20 1.41 -1.44
C ASN A 205 -5.25 0.18 -2.35
N PRO A 206 -5.13 -1.04 -1.80
CA PRO A 206 -5.21 -2.26 -2.59
C PRO A 206 -6.64 -2.67 -2.92
N TYR A 207 -7.65 -2.18 -2.20
CA TYR A 207 -9.04 -2.68 -2.26
C TYR A 207 -10.07 -1.65 -2.71
N GLY A 208 -9.71 -0.37 -2.84
CA GLY A 208 -10.67 0.70 -3.12
C GLY A 208 -11.51 0.51 -4.39
N GLU A 209 -10.96 -0.19 -5.38
CA GLU A 209 -11.66 -0.51 -6.62
C GLU A 209 -12.55 -1.77 -6.54
N LEU A 210 -12.50 -2.54 -5.44
CA LEU A 210 -13.32 -3.74 -5.22
C LEU A 210 -14.64 -3.46 -4.49
N ARG A 211 -15.16 -2.24 -4.58
CA ARG A 211 -16.39 -1.84 -3.91
C ARG A 211 -17.64 -2.48 -4.54
N PHE A 212 -18.39 -3.23 -3.74
CA PHE A 212 -19.65 -3.89 -4.16
C PHE A 212 -20.90 -3.05 -3.88
N LYS A 213 -20.85 -2.13 -2.89
CA LYS A 213 -21.97 -1.27 -2.49
C LYS A 213 -21.48 0.13 -2.14
N GLY A 214 -22.34 1.12 -2.35
CA GLY A 214 -22.07 2.53 -2.07
C GLY A 214 -21.17 3.17 -3.13
N GLU A 215 -20.81 4.42 -2.90
CA GLU A 215 -19.98 5.22 -3.81
C GLU A 215 -18.52 5.25 -3.37
N SER A 216 -17.62 5.40 -4.34
CA SER A 216 -16.21 5.62 -4.07
C SER A 216 -15.99 6.99 -3.46
N LEU A 217 -15.25 7.05 -2.36
CA LEU A 217 -14.87 8.30 -1.71
C LEU A 217 -13.57 8.84 -2.33
N PRO A 218 -13.36 10.18 -2.30
CA PRO A 218 -12.09 10.76 -2.68
C PRO A 218 -10.94 10.21 -1.82
N SER A 219 -9.80 9.89 -2.44
CA SER A 219 -8.61 9.45 -1.72
C SER A 219 -8.02 10.58 -0.86
N LEU A 220 -7.22 10.25 0.14
CA LEU A 220 -6.47 11.25 0.89
C LEU A 220 -5.54 12.04 -0.04
N LYS A 221 -4.90 11.34 -0.99
CA LYS A 221 -4.07 11.96 -2.03
C LYS A 221 -4.80 13.05 -2.80
N SER A 222 -6.08 12.85 -3.12
CA SER A 222 -6.87 13.85 -3.87
C SER A 222 -7.19 15.10 -3.06
N MET A 223 -7.16 15.01 -1.74
CA MET A 223 -7.44 16.12 -0.82
C MET A 223 -6.16 16.85 -0.38
N ASP A 224 -5.00 16.22 -0.58
CA ASP A 224 -3.70 16.75 -0.17
C ASP A 224 -3.25 17.91 -1.07
N LYS A 225 -3.09 19.08 -0.46
CA LYS A 225 -2.59 20.30 -1.13
C LYS A 225 -1.13 20.60 -0.84
N LYS A 226 -0.52 19.88 0.12
CA LYS A 226 0.85 20.11 0.56
C LYS A 226 1.85 19.09 0.00
N GLY A 227 1.39 18.06 -0.71
CA GLY A 227 2.27 17.00 -1.22
C GLY A 227 2.74 16.02 -0.14
N LEU A 228 1.99 15.88 0.95
CA LEU A 228 2.33 15.01 2.08
C LEU A 228 1.89 13.56 1.87
N VAL A 229 0.88 13.32 1.03
CA VAL A 229 0.32 11.97 0.82
C VAL A 229 1.00 11.27 -0.34
N ILE A 230 1.59 10.12 -0.06
CA ILE A 230 2.10 9.15 -1.04
C ILE A 230 1.05 8.05 -1.16
N PHE A 231 0.52 7.86 -2.37
CA PHE A 231 -0.51 6.86 -2.64
C PHE A 231 0.12 5.58 -3.19
N LEU A 232 -0.20 4.44 -2.60
CA LEU A 232 0.16 3.12 -3.09
C LEU A 232 -1.04 2.46 -3.75
N GLY A 233 -0.95 2.24 -5.06
CA GLY A 233 -1.89 1.43 -5.83
C GLY A 233 -1.28 0.09 -6.22
N THR A 234 -2.12 -0.88 -6.62
CA THR A 234 -1.66 -2.19 -7.06
C THR A 234 -2.59 -2.80 -8.10
N PHE A 235 -2.05 -3.59 -9.01
CA PHE A 235 -2.82 -4.43 -9.92
C PHE A 235 -3.17 -5.80 -9.32
N SER A 236 -2.62 -6.13 -8.15
CA SER A 236 -2.74 -7.46 -7.55
C SER A 236 -4.19 -7.91 -7.28
N LYS A 237 -5.09 -6.94 -7.02
CA LYS A 237 -6.49 -7.26 -6.68
C LYS A 237 -7.47 -6.99 -7.83
N ILE A 238 -7.08 -6.22 -8.83
CA ILE A 238 -7.93 -5.83 -9.96
C ILE A 238 -7.56 -6.51 -11.28
N LEU A 239 -6.36 -7.10 -11.36
CA LEU A 239 -5.91 -7.89 -12.51
C LEU A 239 -5.44 -9.27 -12.03
N CYS A 240 -4.24 -9.37 -11.52
CA CYS A 240 -3.74 -10.59 -10.88
C CYS A 240 -2.47 -10.29 -10.03
N PRO A 241 -2.21 -11.05 -8.94
CA PRO A 241 -1.07 -10.78 -8.06
C PRO A 241 0.29 -11.16 -8.66
N GLY A 242 0.31 -11.97 -9.74
CA GLY A 242 1.54 -12.31 -10.47
C GLY A 242 2.10 -11.16 -11.31
N TYR A 243 1.30 -10.17 -11.63
CA TYR A 243 1.72 -8.92 -12.26
C TYR A 243 2.24 -7.96 -11.20
N ARG A 244 3.55 -7.94 -11.07
CA ARG A 244 4.25 -7.14 -10.05
C ARG A 244 4.70 -5.83 -10.64
#